data_0f4c2cd6fd7a3f674f1c351f2c604d0c
#
_entry.id   0f4c2cd6fd7a3f674f1c351f2c604d0c
#
_cell.length_a   1.000
_cell.length_b   1.000
_cell.length_c   1.000
_cell.angle_alpha   90.00
_cell.angle_beta   90.00
_cell.angle_gamma   90.00
#
_symmetry.space_group_name_H-M   'P 1'
#
loop_
_entity.id
_entity.type
_entity.pdbx_description
1 polymer ?
#
loop_
_entity_poly.entity_id
_entity_poly.type
_entity_poly.pdbx_seq_one_letter_code
_entity_poly.pdbx_strand_id
1 'polypeptide(L)'
;MQHTKVLAQNDTDGTTSLLLTKFSIKLLTGGVVILKATVGDKPDSLTFVLDTGSGGISLDSATVDYLQLPAVESERTIRGIAGIRKVKFVRNLTLHLPGLDTEHLDFHINDYEILTNVYGVRIDGIIGYSFLSRYIVKLDYDVNMLEVWTYGAIKYPRQGYLLKPVINSIPILNATIKDAVAVDGSFYFDTGAGLCLLMSEDFANDKKVIKKGRKMTLTQAEGLGGKKTMMVTTVKQVKFGPYKFRKVPAHIFKDEFNVTAYPVLGGLLGNDLFRRFNVVLNYSKKEIHLLPNTHFNEAFDYSYTGMGIYFINGDIIVEDVLAGSPAEQAGIKVGDRILAINKNFTNNIQAYKNLLQTTGSKLNLVIIRDGLPLTITLKVKSIL
;
A
#
# COMPACT_ATOMS: atom_id res chain seq x y z
N MET A 1 24.21 21.85 -6.86
CA MET A 1 23.97 20.70 -7.75
C MET A 1 23.12 21.19 -8.89
N GLN A 2 23.53 20.97 -10.14
CA GLN A 2 22.71 21.37 -11.29
C GLN A 2 21.52 20.40 -11.39
N HIS A 3 20.30 20.93 -11.27
CA HIS A 3 19.08 20.18 -11.54
C HIS A 3 18.93 19.97 -13.06
N THR A 4 18.80 18.73 -13.48
CA THR A 4 18.57 18.40 -14.88
C THR A 4 17.08 18.59 -15.18
N LYS A 5 16.72 19.62 -15.94
CA LYS A 5 15.36 19.75 -16.49
C LYS A 5 15.20 18.77 -17.64
N VAL A 6 14.32 17.80 -17.45
CA VAL A 6 13.95 16.86 -18.53
C VAL A 6 12.47 17.06 -18.84
N LEU A 7 12.20 17.56 -20.02
CA LEU A 7 10.86 17.55 -20.62
C LEU A 7 10.47 16.09 -20.90
N ALA A 8 9.21 15.73 -20.65
CA ALA A 8 8.68 14.42 -20.99
C ALA A 8 8.95 14.12 -22.47
N GLN A 9 9.91 13.24 -22.77
CA GLN A 9 10.21 12.83 -24.13
C GLN A 9 9.17 11.83 -24.62
N ASN A 10 8.63 12.09 -25.81
CA ASN A 10 7.88 11.11 -26.58
C ASN A 10 8.77 9.89 -26.87
N ASP A 11 8.16 8.71 -26.85
CA ASP A 11 8.80 7.41 -27.10
C ASP A 11 9.60 7.45 -28.41
N THR A 12 10.92 7.63 -28.33
CA THR A 12 11.81 7.53 -29.47
C THR A 12 12.32 6.11 -29.52
N ASP A 13 11.72 5.34 -30.40
CA ASP A 13 12.10 3.95 -30.68
C ASP A 13 13.61 3.92 -31.04
N GLY A 14 14.42 3.32 -30.13
CA GLY A 14 15.85 3.11 -30.34
C GLY A 14 16.80 3.89 -29.42
N THR A 15 16.35 4.88 -28.64
CA THR A 15 17.22 5.56 -27.66
C THR A 15 17.44 4.72 -26.41
N THR A 16 18.67 4.67 -25.91
CA THR A 16 18.98 4.00 -24.63
C THR A 16 18.44 4.83 -23.46
N SER A 17 17.79 4.16 -22.50
CA SER A 17 17.35 4.82 -21.25
C SER A 17 18.54 5.36 -20.45
N LEU A 18 18.42 6.56 -19.92
CA LEU A 18 19.41 7.21 -19.07
C LEU A 18 18.90 7.28 -17.64
N LEU A 19 19.79 7.02 -16.67
CA LEU A 19 19.51 7.22 -15.26
C LEU A 19 19.38 8.72 -14.97
N LEU A 20 18.23 9.15 -14.47
CA LEU A 20 17.97 10.54 -14.06
C LEU A 20 18.34 10.77 -12.61
N THR A 21 17.89 9.88 -11.73
CA THR A 21 18.18 9.97 -10.30
C THR A 21 18.12 8.61 -9.63
N LYS A 22 18.81 8.53 -8.48
CA LYS A 22 18.80 7.37 -7.57
C LYS A 22 18.85 7.88 -6.13
N PHE A 23 17.92 7.41 -5.29
CA PHE A 23 17.85 7.83 -3.89
C PHE A 23 17.22 6.76 -3.01
N SER A 24 17.42 6.90 -1.68
CA SER A 24 16.88 5.96 -0.69
C SER A 24 15.39 6.18 -0.45
N ILE A 25 14.68 5.08 -0.22
CA ILE A 25 13.28 5.04 0.19
C ILE A 25 13.16 4.45 1.59
N LYS A 26 11.97 4.56 2.21
CA LYS A 26 11.63 3.85 3.43
C LYS A 26 10.45 2.93 3.19
N LEU A 27 10.40 1.84 3.94
CA LEU A 27 9.30 0.89 3.88
C LEU A 27 8.46 0.98 5.16
N LEU A 28 7.15 1.01 4.99
CA LEU A 28 6.15 0.86 6.03
C LEU A 28 5.70 -0.60 6.12
N THR A 29 4.86 -0.94 7.10
CA THR A 29 4.24 -2.26 7.22
C THR A 29 3.61 -2.70 5.90
N GLY A 30 3.79 -3.99 5.53
CA GLY A 30 3.36 -4.51 4.23
C GLY A 30 4.25 -4.09 3.05
N GLY A 31 5.41 -3.46 3.33
CA GLY A 31 6.39 -3.04 2.33
C GLY A 31 6.00 -1.78 1.55
N VAL A 32 4.96 -1.05 1.98
CA VAL A 32 4.53 0.19 1.33
C VAL A 32 5.68 1.18 1.29
N VAL A 33 5.98 1.68 0.09
CA VAL A 33 7.12 2.56 -0.16
C VAL A 33 6.77 4.00 0.12
N ILE A 34 7.57 4.66 0.97
CA ILE A 34 7.52 6.11 1.15
C ILE A 34 8.83 6.77 0.74
N LEU A 35 8.71 7.99 0.22
CA LEU A 35 9.82 8.81 -0.22
C LEU A 35 9.61 10.28 0.14
N LYS A 36 10.67 11.07 0.08
CA LYS A 36 10.64 12.51 0.34
C LYS A 36 10.72 13.30 -0.95
N ALA A 37 9.88 14.35 -1.04
CA ALA A 37 9.86 15.28 -2.15
C ALA A 37 9.42 16.68 -1.68
N THR A 38 9.63 17.70 -2.50
CA THR A 38 9.01 19.03 -2.33
C THR A 38 8.12 19.34 -3.52
N VAL A 39 7.24 20.33 -3.42
CA VAL A 39 6.29 20.70 -4.48
C VAL A 39 6.31 22.19 -4.76
N GLY A 40 6.35 22.56 -6.04
CA GLY A 40 6.35 23.94 -6.49
C GLY A 40 7.55 24.73 -5.91
N ASP A 41 7.30 25.91 -5.40
CA ASP A 41 8.29 26.76 -4.75
C ASP A 41 8.45 26.55 -3.23
N LYS A 42 7.76 25.53 -2.68
CA LYS A 42 7.72 25.25 -1.24
C LYS A 42 8.94 24.41 -0.83
N PRO A 43 9.72 24.87 0.17
CA PRO A 43 10.94 24.15 0.60
C PRO A 43 10.64 22.96 1.52
N ASP A 44 9.40 22.78 1.93
CA ASP A 44 8.98 21.77 2.89
C ASP A 44 9.16 20.36 2.36
N SER A 45 9.88 19.53 3.11
CA SER A 45 10.09 18.12 2.75
C SER A 45 8.86 17.29 3.10
N LEU A 46 8.08 16.93 2.10
CA LEU A 46 6.84 16.16 2.20
C LEU A 46 7.09 14.66 2.08
N THR A 47 6.21 13.87 2.69
CA THR A 47 6.26 12.40 2.61
C THR A 47 5.20 11.88 1.65
N PHE A 48 5.63 11.18 0.61
CA PHE A 48 4.74 10.57 -0.37
C PHE A 48 4.77 9.05 -0.32
N VAL A 49 3.62 8.42 -0.51
CA VAL A 49 3.52 7.00 -0.83
C VAL A 49 3.71 6.81 -2.33
N LEU A 50 4.53 5.85 -2.76
CA LEU A 50 4.61 5.42 -4.15
C LEU A 50 3.61 4.29 -4.39
N ASP A 51 2.61 4.55 -5.25
CA ASP A 51 1.42 3.71 -5.36
C ASP A 51 1.03 3.46 -6.81
N THR A 52 1.20 2.23 -7.29
CA THR A 52 0.74 1.81 -8.63
C THR A 52 -0.78 1.63 -8.70
N GLY A 53 -1.47 1.50 -7.57
CA GLY A 53 -2.94 1.46 -7.46
C GLY A 53 -3.60 2.84 -7.55
N SER A 54 -2.81 3.92 -7.59
CA SER A 54 -3.31 5.29 -7.76
C SER A 54 -3.30 5.73 -9.23
N GLY A 55 -4.46 6.10 -9.76
CA GLY A 55 -4.63 6.58 -11.14
C GLY A 55 -4.10 8.00 -11.42
N GLY A 56 -3.44 8.63 -10.46
CA GLY A 56 -2.96 10.00 -10.58
C GLY A 56 -1.79 10.33 -9.68
N ILE A 57 -1.75 11.58 -9.23
CA ILE A 57 -0.88 12.10 -8.17
C ILE A 57 -1.72 12.98 -7.25
N SER A 58 -1.43 13.02 -5.97
CA SER A 58 -2.27 13.73 -5.00
C SER A 58 -1.50 14.37 -3.87
N LEU A 59 -2.14 15.34 -3.22
CA LEU A 59 -1.72 15.95 -1.97
C LEU A 59 -2.77 15.75 -0.88
N ASP A 60 -2.32 15.70 0.35
CA ASP A 60 -3.17 15.74 1.52
C ASP A 60 -3.82 17.12 1.68
N SER A 61 -5.09 17.17 2.09
CA SER A 61 -5.84 18.41 2.25
C SER A 61 -5.19 19.35 3.29
N ALA A 62 -4.78 18.82 4.44
CA ALA A 62 -4.12 19.62 5.47
C ALA A 62 -2.72 20.12 5.01
N THR A 63 -2.05 19.37 4.12
CA THR A 63 -0.79 19.80 3.50
C THR A 63 -1.02 20.95 2.50
N VAL A 64 -2.10 20.86 1.70
CA VAL A 64 -2.48 21.95 0.76
C VAL A 64 -2.78 23.24 1.51
N ASP A 65 -3.55 23.14 2.60
CA ASP A 65 -3.88 24.30 3.45
C ASP A 65 -2.64 24.88 4.14
N TYR A 66 -1.79 24.04 4.70
CA TYR A 66 -0.54 24.45 5.34
C TYR A 66 0.40 25.19 4.39
N LEU A 67 0.55 24.68 3.16
CA LEU A 67 1.40 25.30 2.13
C LEU A 67 0.71 26.46 1.40
N GLN A 68 -0.56 26.73 1.69
CA GLN A 68 -1.37 27.76 1.03
C GLN A 68 -1.37 27.61 -0.50
N LEU A 69 -1.54 26.37 -0.99
CA LEU A 69 -1.59 26.11 -2.42
C LEU A 69 -2.97 26.43 -3.00
N PRO A 70 -3.07 27.01 -4.21
CA PRO A 70 -4.35 27.39 -4.82
C PRO A 70 -5.13 26.14 -5.27
N ALA A 71 -6.18 25.82 -4.53
CA ALA A 71 -7.07 24.70 -4.84
C ALA A 71 -8.19 25.14 -5.79
N VAL A 72 -8.47 24.33 -6.82
CA VAL A 72 -9.52 24.57 -7.81
C VAL A 72 -10.56 23.44 -7.74
N GLU A 73 -11.84 23.78 -7.70
CA GLU A 73 -12.94 22.82 -7.73
C GLU A 73 -12.97 22.00 -9.03
N SER A 74 -13.47 20.79 -8.95
CA SER A 74 -13.60 19.88 -10.08
C SER A 74 -14.85 19.01 -9.97
N GLU A 75 -15.44 18.66 -11.11
CA GLU A 75 -16.51 17.67 -11.19
C GLU A 75 -15.98 16.21 -11.19
N ARG A 76 -14.67 16.03 -11.16
CA ARG A 76 -14.07 14.67 -11.11
C ARG A 76 -14.31 14.04 -9.76
N THR A 77 -14.55 12.74 -9.77
CA THR A 77 -14.67 11.92 -8.57
C THR A 77 -13.55 10.90 -8.51
N ILE A 78 -13.13 10.58 -7.31
CA ILE A 78 -12.29 9.42 -7.00
C ILE A 78 -13.10 8.40 -6.23
N ARG A 79 -12.69 7.16 -6.36
CA ARG A 79 -13.34 6.00 -5.73
C ARG A 79 -12.32 5.29 -4.85
N GLY A 80 -12.71 5.07 -3.60
CA GLY A 80 -11.92 4.32 -2.62
C GLY A 80 -12.78 3.25 -1.96
N ILE A 81 -12.17 2.39 -1.14
CA ILE A 81 -12.82 1.25 -0.49
C ILE A 81 -14.00 1.64 0.42
N ALA A 82 -14.01 2.85 0.93
CA ALA A 82 -15.04 3.36 1.85
C ALA A 82 -15.87 4.52 1.27
N GLY A 83 -15.75 4.86 -0.03
CA GLY A 83 -16.60 5.91 -0.61
C GLY A 83 -16.18 6.44 -1.96
N ILE A 84 -17.04 7.29 -2.50
CA ILE A 84 -16.81 8.09 -3.71
C ILE A 84 -16.84 9.56 -3.28
N ARG A 85 -15.85 10.35 -3.70
CA ARG A 85 -15.74 11.77 -3.34
C ARG A 85 -15.41 12.61 -4.56
N LYS A 86 -16.00 13.82 -4.67
CA LYS A 86 -15.50 14.86 -5.57
C LYS A 86 -14.14 15.33 -5.08
N VAL A 87 -13.25 15.62 -6.01
CA VAL A 87 -11.88 16.08 -5.70
C VAL A 87 -11.64 17.47 -6.26
N LYS A 88 -10.91 18.28 -5.48
CA LYS A 88 -10.28 19.51 -5.93
C LYS A 88 -8.90 19.21 -6.51
N PHE A 89 -8.33 20.17 -7.20
CA PHE A 89 -6.99 20.06 -7.76
C PHE A 89 -6.11 21.26 -7.41
N VAL A 90 -4.82 21.00 -7.17
CA VAL A 90 -3.77 22.01 -7.33
C VAL A 90 -3.12 21.72 -8.68
N ARG A 91 -3.19 22.72 -9.56
CA ARG A 91 -2.81 22.56 -10.97
C ARG A 91 -1.38 22.98 -11.23
N ASN A 92 -0.78 22.33 -12.23
CA ASN A 92 0.49 22.76 -12.83
C ASN A 92 1.63 22.91 -11.81
N LEU A 93 1.74 21.99 -10.84
CA LEU A 93 2.86 21.98 -9.89
C LEU A 93 4.03 21.17 -10.44
N THR A 94 5.22 21.51 -9.94
CA THR A 94 6.44 20.70 -10.11
C THR A 94 6.62 19.83 -8.86
N LEU A 95 6.89 18.54 -9.06
CA LEU A 95 7.36 17.63 -8.03
C LEU A 95 8.90 17.58 -8.09
N HIS A 96 9.55 17.92 -7.00
CA HIS A 96 11.01 17.88 -6.88
C HIS A 96 11.44 16.66 -6.07
N LEU A 97 11.99 15.68 -6.77
CA LEU A 97 12.70 14.54 -6.18
C LEU A 97 14.19 14.85 -6.08
N PRO A 98 14.98 14.12 -5.28
CA PRO A 98 16.42 14.30 -5.25
C PRO A 98 17.04 14.21 -6.67
N GLY A 99 17.46 15.35 -7.22
CA GLY A 99 18.09 15.45 -8.56
C GLY A 99 17.15 15.31 -9.76
N LEU A 100 15.83 15.36 -9.58
CA LEU A 100 14.85 15.28 -10.67
C LEU A 100 13.65 16.17 -10.41
N ASP A 101 13.35 17.06 -11.34
CA ASP A 101 12.14 17.86 -11.35
C ASP A 101 11.15 17.28 -12.37
N THR A 102 9.90 17.09 -11.93
CA THR A 102 8.79 16.65 -12.78
C THR A 102 7.75 17.74 -12.85
N GLU A 103 7.75 18.48 -13.94
CA GLU A 103 6.89 19.66 -14.16
C GLU A 103 5.48 19.27 -14.64
N HIS A 104 4.55 20.25 -14.59
CA HIS A 104 3.19 20.16 -15.14
C HIS A 104 2.39 18.98 -14.58
N LEU A 105 2.36 18.83 -13.26
CA LEU A 105 1.55 17.86 -12.58
C LEU A 105 0.29 18.52 -12.00
N ASP A 106 -0.85 17.87 -12.19
CA ASP A 106 -2.12 18.22 -11.55
C ASP A 106 -2.34 17.29 -10.37
N PHE A 107 -2.22 17.80 -9.16
CA PHE A 107 -2.43 17.04 -7.93
C PHE A 107 -3.89 17.11 -7.52
N HIS A 108 -4.56 15.98 -7.43
CA HIS A 108 -5.86 15.95 -6.76
C HIS A 108 -5.69 15.98 -5.24
N ILE A 109 -6.66 16.58 -4.56
CA ILE A 109 -6.62 16.76 -3.10
C ILE A 109 -7.43 15.66 -2.44
N ASN A 110 -6.83 14.96 -1.50
CA ASN A 110 -7.46 13.96 -0.66
C ASN A 110 -7.17 14.21 0.82
N ASP A 111 -7.92 13.54 1.67
CA ASP A 111 -7.68 13.44 3.09
C ASP A 111 -6.92 12.14 3.38
N TYR A 112 -5.70 12.27 3.90
CA TYR A 112 -4.83 11.16 4.29
C TYR A 112 -4.60 11.06 5.81
N GLU A 113 -5.44 11.71 6.61
CA GLU A 113 -5.34 11.65 8.07
C GLU A 113 -5.36 10.21 8.58
N ILE A 114 -6.29 9.39 8.06
CA ILE A 114 -6.38 7.98 8.47
C ILE A 114 -5.09 7.19 8.14
N LEU A 115 -4.47 7.43 6.99
CA LEU A 115 -3.21 6.77 6.62
C LEU A 115 -2.06 7.26 7.51
N THR A 116 -2.02 8.57 7.79
CA THR A 116 -1.07 9.17 8.73
C THR A 116 -1.18 8.51 10.10
N ASN A 117 -2.38 8.35 10.62
CA ASN A 117 -2.64 7.75 11.93
C ASN A 117 -2.30 6.24 11.94
N VAL A 118 -2.62 5.53 10.86
CA VAL A 118 -2.30 4.10 10.71
C VAL A 118 -0.80 3.85 10.66
N TYR A 119 -0.07 4.68 9.91
CA TYR A 119 1.37 4.49 9.74
C TYR A 119 2.22 5.20 10.81
N GLY A 120 1.65 6.17 11.53
CA GLY A 120 2.39 7.00 12.49
C GLY A 120 3.47 7.88 11.83
N VAL A 121 3.30 8.13 10.56
CA VAL A 121 4.13 9.01 9.75
C VAL A 121 3.20 9.86 8.91
N ARG A 122 3.39 11.18 8.94
CA ARG A 122 2.58 12.09 8.12
C ARG A 122 2.68 11.69 6.65
N ILE A 123 1.54 11.45 6.03
CA ILE A 123 1.41 11.19 4.60
C ILE A 123 0.89 12.47 3.94
N ASP A 124 1.75 13.13 3.20
CA ASP A 124 1.47 14.41 2.54
C ASP A 124 0.90 14.22 1.13
N GLY A 125 1.01 13.00 0.56
CA GLY A 125 0.47 12.71 -0.75
C GLY A 125 0.78 11.31 -1.25
N ILE A 126 0.30 11.04 -2.46
CA ILE A 126 0.53 9.78 -3.18
C ILE A 126 1.08 10.08 -4.56
N ILE A 127 2.15 9.40 -4.95
CA ILE A 127 2.73 9.43 -6.29
C ILE A 127 2.29 8.16 -7.03
N GLY A 128 1.44 8.34 -8.04
CA GLY A 128 0.92 7.24 -8.85
C GLY A 128 1.12 7.46 -10.34
N TYR A 129 0.11 7.12 -11.14
CA TYR A 129 0.16 7.09 -12.60
C TYR A 129 0.73 8.37 -13.24
N SER A 130 0.36 9.55 -12.76
CA SER A 130 0.81 10.82 -13.35
C SER A 130 2.34 10.97 -13.38
N PHE A 131 3.04 10.32 -12.46
CA PHE A 131 4.51 10.23 -12.43
C PHE A 131 5.00 8.96 -13.11
N LEU A 132 4.45 7.79 -12.73
CA LEU A 132 4.89 6.49 -13.23
C LEU A 132 4.74 6.34 -14.76
N SER A 133 3.77 7.05 -15.36
CA SER A 133 3.59 7.10 -16.81
C SER A 133 4.59 7.99 -17.56
N ARG A 134 5.53 8.63 -16.90
CA ARG A 134 6.54 9.51 -17.51
C ARG A 134 7.95 8.95 -17.48
N TYR A 135 8.16 7.87 -16.70
CA TYR A 135 9.49 7.35 -16.42
C TYR A 135 9.51 5.83 -16.33
N ILE A 136 10.70 5.24 -16.48
CA ILE A 136 10.94 3.89 -16.03
C ILE A 136 11.41 3.99 -14.58
N VAL A 137 10.72 3.29 -13.67
CA VAL A 137 11.02 3.31 -12.24
C VAL A 137 11.51 1.94 -11.81
N LYS A 138 12.65 1.87 -11.13
CA LYS A 138 13.15 0.66 -10.50
C LYS A 138 13.08 0.78 -8.98
N LEU A 139 12.49 -0.23 -8.37
CA LEU A 139 12.41 -0.40 -6.91
C LEU A 139 13.30 -1.57 -6.51
N ASP A 140 14.29 -1.29 -5.71
CA ASP A 140 15.16 -2.29 -5.09
C ASP A 140 14.83 -2.39 -3.60
N TYR A 141 14.10 -3.45 -3.23
CA TYR A 141 13.68 -3.70 -1.85
C TYR A 141 14.80 -4.31 -1.00
N ASP A 142 15.85 -4.89 -1.60
CA ASP A 142 16.99 -5.42 -0.85
C ASP A 142 17.81 -4.32 -0.18
N VAL A 143 17.97 -3.19 -0.88
CA VAL A 143 18.78 -2.05 -0.42
C VAL A 143 17.97 -0.77 -0.22
N ASN A 144 16.64 -0.85 -0.34
CA ASN A 144 15.72 0.26 -0.18
C ASN A 144 16.08 1.48 -1.06
N MET A 145 16.25 1.25 -2.34
CA MET A 145 16.60 2.28 -3.32
C MET A 145 15.55 2.39 -4.42
N LEU A 146 15.32 3.62 -4.89
CA LEU A 146 14.52 3.93 -6.06
C LEU A 146 15.43 4.57 -7.12
N GLU A 147 15.30 4.09 -8.36
CA GLU A 147 15.92 4.69 -9.53
C GLU A 147 14.85 5.15 -10.51
N VAL A 148 15.05 6.33 -11.09
CA VAL A 148 14.20 6.90 -12.13
C VAL A 148 15.02 7.06 -13.41
N TRP A 149 14.48 6.55 -14.51
CA TRP A 149 15.14 6.53 -15.83
C TRP A 149 14.26 7.18 -16.88
N THR A 150 14.86 7.75 -17.91
CA THR A 150 14.12 8.17 -19.11
C THR A 150 13.49 6.98 -19.79
N TYR A 151 12.45 7.21 -20.61
CA TYR A 151 12.00 6.19 -21.56
C TYR A 151 13.13 5.83 -22.54
N GLY A 152 12.99 4.64 -23.13
CA GLY A 152 13.91 4.13 -24.11
C GLY A 152 14.20 2.64 -23.91
N ALA A 153 15.20 2.16 -24.61
CA ALA A 153 15.67 0.79 -24.46
C ALA A 153 16.36 0.59 -23.12
N ILE A 154 15.79 -0.25 -22.27
CA ILE A 154 16.34 -0.61 -20.97
C ILE A 154 16.69 -2.11 -20.95
N LYS A 155 17.81 -2.41 -20.32
CA LYS A 155 18.20 -3.80 -20.10
C LYS A 155 17.66 -4.28 -18.77
N TYR A 156 16.71 -5.21 -18.80
CA TYR A 156 16.20 -5.85 -17.59
C TYR A 156 17.23 -6.77 -16.95
N PRO A 157 17.24 -6.88 -15.61
CA PRO A 157 18.08 -7.84 -14.91
C PRO A 157 17.85 -9.27 -15.44
N ARG A 158 18.93 -10.08 -15.49
CA ARG A 158 18.82 -11.51 -15.82
C ARG A 158 18.11 -12.26 -14.67
N GLN A 159 17.53 -13.43 -14.99
CA GLN A 159 16.85 -14.32 -14.02
C GLN A 159 15.50 -13.81 -13.46
N GLY A 160 15.04 -12.63 -13.85
CA GLY A 160 13.71 -12.16 -13.55
C GLY A 160 12.67 -12.62 -14.59
N TYR A 161 11.43 -12.22 -14.39
CA TYR A 161 10.34 -12.48 -15.32
C TYR A 161 9.66 -11.20 -15.74
N LEU A 162 9.41 -11.06 -17.04
CA LEU A 162 8.76 -9.90 -17.62
C LEU A 162 7.26 -10.17 -17.74
N LEU A 163 6.48 -9.48 -16.94
CA LEU A 163 5.02 -9.43 -17.05
C LEU A 163 4.63 -8.38 -18.10
N LYS A 164 3.55 -8.65 -18.83
CA LYS A 164 2.91 -7.72 -19.77
C LYS A 164 1.49 -7.40 -19.31
N PRO A 165 1.34 -6.51 -18.35
CA PRO A 165 0.03 -6.12 -17.84
C PRO A 165 -0.74 -5.29 -18.86
N VAL A 166 -2.07 -5.26 -18.71
CA VAL A 166 -2.89 -4.21 -19.31
C VAL A 166 -2.75 -2.96 -18.47
N ILE A 167 -2.29 -1.86 -19.04
CA ILE A 167 -2.15 -0.57 -18.33
C ILE A 167 -2.98 0.48 -19.05
N ASN A 168 -4.03 0.97 -18.39
CA ASN A 168 -4.75 2.20 -18.75
C ASN A 168 -4.31 3.35 -17.81
N SER A 169 -4.33 3.11 -16.51
CA SER A 169 -3.72 3.92 -15.45
C SER A 169 -3.13 3.00 -14.38
N ILE A 170 -3.93 2.10 -13.83
CA ILE A 170 -3.51 1.08 -12.87
C ILE A 170 -3.17 -0.19 -13.64
N PRO A 171 -2.01 -0.82 -13.40
CA PRO A 171 -1.65 -2.06 -14.08
C PRO A 171 -2.54 -3.21 -13.64
N ILE A 172 -2.95 -4.04 -14.60
CA ILE A 172 -3.81 -5.21 -14.41
C ILE A 172 -3.03 -6.46 -14.82
N LEU A 173 -2.92 -7.41 -13.88
CA LEU A 173 -2.26 -8.70 -14.09
C LEU A 173 -3.29 -9.83 -14.14
N ASN A 174 -2.97 -10.87 -14.90
CA ASN A 174 -3.66 -12.16 -14.80
C ASN A 174 -3.01 -13.00 -13.69
N ALA A 175 -3.84 -13.56 -12.82
CA ALA A 175 -3.39 -14.46 -11.75
C ALA A 175 -4.39 -15.62 -11.57
N THR A 176 -3.86 -16.76 -11.09
CA THR A 176 -4.67 -17.90 -10.66
C THR A 176 -4.74 -17.91 -9.14
N ILE A 177 -5.94 -17.86 -8.59
CA ILE A 177 -6.21 -18.05 -7.16
C ILE A 177 -6.74 -19.46 -6.96
N LYS A 178 -6.14 -20.23 -6.05
CA LYS A 178 -6.56 -21.59 -5.75
C LYS A 178 -6.85 -21.77 -4.26
N ASP A 179 -8.07 -22.15 -3.94
CA ASP A 179 -8.44 -22.68 -2.62
C ASP A 179 -9.40 -23.87 -2.75
N ALA A 180 -10.72 -23.68 -2.93
CA ALA A 180 -11.65 -24.77 -3.28
C ALA A 180 -11.37 -25.26 -4.70
N VAL A 181 -11.36 -24.32 -5.63
CA VAL A 181 -11.07 -24.51 -7.05
C VAL A 181 -9.91 -23.60 -7.44
N ALA A 182 -9.32 -23.83 -8.62
CA ALA A 182 -8.39 -22.89 -9.22
C ALA A 182 -9.18 -21.97 -10.16
N VAL A 183 -9.06 -20.68 -9.96
CA VAL A 183 -9.78 -19.65 -10.72
C VAL A 183 -8.76 -18.68 -11.31
N ASP A 184 -8.79 -18.52 -12.61
CA ASP A 184 -8.06 -17.46 -13.30
C ASP A 184 -8.88 -16.17 -13.26
N GLY A 185 -8.21 -15.05 -13.03
CA GLY A 185 -8.83 -13.74 -12.99
C GLY A 185 -7.81 -12.64 -13.22
N SER A 186 -8.33 -11.44 -13.46
CA SER A 186 -7.54 -10.22 -13.60
C SER A 186 -7.57 -9.44 -12.28
N PHE A 187 -6.42 -8.90 -11.88
CA PHE A 187 -6.24 -8.21 -10.60
C PHE A 187 -5.39 -6.96 -10.79
N TYR A 188 -5.68 -5.89 -10.06
CA TYR A 188 -4.77 -4.76 -10.00
C TYR A 188 -3.42 -5.16 -9.40
N PHE A 189 -2.35 -4.58 -9.94
CA PHE A 189 -1.01 -4.60 -9.36
C PHE A 189 -0.86 -3.34 -8.50
N ASP A 190 -0.86 -3.49 -7.19
CA ASP A 190 -1.01 -2.38 -6.25
C ASP A 190 0.12 -2.38 -5.21
N THR A 191 1.09 -1.45 -5.37
CA THR A 191 2.18 -1.28 -4.41
C THR A 191 1.82 -0.40 -3.22
N GLY A 192 0.69 0.30 -3.28
CA GLY A 192 0.16 1.10 -2.17
C GLY A 192 -0.59 0.28 -1.13
N ALA A 193 -1.09 -0.91 -1.51
CA ALA A 193 -1.81 -1.81 -0.61
C ALA A 193 -0.85 -2.75 0.13
N GLY A 194 -0.65 -2.55 1.44
CA GLY A 194 0.25 -3.34 2.29
C GLY A 194 -0.27 -4.74 2.67
N LEU A 195 -1.02 -5.40 1.80
CA LEU A 195 -1.58 -6.75 1.96
C LEU A 195 -1.18 -7.65 0.79
N CYS A 196 -1.54 -8.96 0.83
CA CYS A 196 -1.23 -9.89 -0.25
C CYS A 196 -2.31 -9.91 -1.34
N LEU A 197 -3.53 -10.19 -0.96
CA LEU A 197 -4.68 -10.38 -1.86
C LEU A 197 -5.93 -9.76 -1.25
N LEU A 198 -6.59 -8.90 -2.01
CA LEU A 198 -7.92 -8.39 -1.72
C LEU A 198 -8.88 -8.85 -2.82
N MET A 199 -9.97 -9.48 -2.44
CA MET A 199 -11.03 -9.92 -3.35
C MET A 199 -12.35 -9.27 -2.99
N SER A 200 -13.17 -8.94 -3.99
CA SER A 200 -14.58 -8.64 -3.74
C SER A 200 -15.30 -9.91 -3.28
N GLU A 201 -16.31 -9.73 -2.43
CA GLU A 201 -17.17 -10.82 -2.00
C GLU A 201 -17.90 -11.47 -3.17
N ASP A 202 -18.33 -10.67 -4.15
CA ASP A 202 -18.97 -11.15 -5.36
C ASP A 202 -18.06 -12.08 -6.17
N PHE A 203 -16.80 -11.67 -6.41
CA PHE A 203 -15.83 -12.55 -7.08
C PHE A 203 -15.60 -13.86 -6.31
N ALA A 204 -15.42 -13.77 -5.00
CA ALA A 204 -15.16 -14.92 -4.17
C ALA A 204 -16.33 -15.91 -4.18
N ASN A 205 -17.57 -15.42 -4.16
CA ASN A 205 -18.80 -16.22 -4.13
C ASN A 205 -19.16 -16.78 -5.51
N ASP A 206 -19.22 -15.96 -6.55
CA ASP A 206 -19.61 -16.38 -7.90
C ASP A 206 -18.64 -17.41 -8.47
N LYS A 207 -17.36 -17.22 -8.22
CA LYS A 207 -16.32 -18.17 -8.66
C LYS A 207 -16.10 -19.32 -7.67
N LYS A 208 -16.80 -19.33 -6.52
CA LYS A 208 -16.67 -20.34 -5.47
C LYS A 208 -15.21 -20.56 -5.06
N VAL A 209 -14.44 -19.47 -4.97
CA VAL A 209 -13.00 -19.51 -4.73
C VAL A 209 -12.70 -20.18 -3.39
N ILE A 210 -13.41 -19.77 -2.33
CA ILE A 210 -13.10 -20.15 -0.95
C ILE A 210 -13.70 -21.50 -0.63
N LYS A 211 -12.90 -22.38 -0.01
CA LYS A 211 -13.34 -23.70 0.43
C LYS A 211 -14.42 -23.57 1.50
N LYS A 212 -15.54 -24.32 1.35
CA LYS A 212 -16.59 -24.41 2.38
C LYS A 212 -15.99 -24.81 3.73
N GLY A 213 -16.37 -24.07 4.78
CA GLY A 213 -15.87 -24.28 6.15
C GLY A 213 -14.44 -23.72 6.37
N ARG A 214 -13.91 -22.94 5.43
CA ARG A 214 -12.66 -22.19 5.66
C ARG A 214 -12.87 -21.24 6.82
N LYS A 215 -11.94 -21.25 7.79
CA LYS A 215 -11.93 -20.27 8.88
C LYS A 215 -11.78 -18.88 8.29
N MET A 216 -12.67 -17.99 8.67
CA MET A 216 -12.61 -16.57 8.34
C MET A 216 -12.70 -15.78 9.64
N THR A 217 -12.00 -14.67 9.69
CA THR A 217 -11.94 -13.81 10.86
C THR A 217 -12.21 -12.37 10.43
N LEU A 218 -13.00 -11.63 11.21
CA LEU A 218 -13.22 -10.21 10.95
C LEU A 218 -11.91 -9.46 11.17
N THR A 219 -11.64 -8.48 10.30
CA THR A 219 -10.56 -7.51 10.44
C THR A 219 -11.02 -6.16 9.93
N GLN A 220 -10.24 -5.14 10.19
CA GLN A 220 -10.42 -3.83 9.58
C GLN A 220 -9.27 -3.53 8.62
N ALA A 221 -9.57 -2.82 7.57
CA ALA A 221 -8.58 -2.24 6.69
C ALA A 221 -8.92 -0.76 6.46
N GLU A 222 -7.88 0.01 6.26
CA GLU A 222 -7.94 1.45 6.02
C GLU A 222 -7.50 1.76 4.60
N GLY A 223 -8.13 2.76 4.01
CA GLY A 223 -7.81 3.20 2.67
C GLY A 223 -8.52 4.50 2.32
N LEU A 224 -8.48 4.88 1.05
CA LEU A 224 -9.22 6.05 0.57
C LEU A 224 -10.69 5.93 0.93
N GLY A 225 -11.20 6.95 1.61
CA GLY A 225 -12.58 7.02 2.07
C GLY A 225 -12.80 6.62 3.52
N GLY A 226 -11.84 5.97 4.19
CA GLY A 226 -11.94 5.61 5.60
C GLY A 226 -11.64 4.15 5.92
N LYS A 227 -12.30 3.65 6.97
CA LYS A 227 -12.19 2.27 7.46
C LYS A 227 -13.24 1.36 6.80
N LYS A 228 -12.88 0.11 6.55
CA LYS A 228 -13.80 -0.93 6.05
C LYS A 228 -13.57 -2.24 6.81
N THR A 229 -14.65 -2.82 7.32
CA THR A 229 -14.61 -4.17 7.88
C THR A 229 -14.54 -5.20 6.75
N MET A 230 -13.64 -6.17 6.91
CA MET A 230 -13.37 -7.23 5.94
C MET A 230 -13.29 -8.58 6.64
N MET A 231 -13.41 -9.64 5.87
CA MET A 231 -13.06 -10.99 6.31
C MET A 231 -11.63 -11.29 5.89
N VAL A 232 -10.81 -11.80 6.79
CA VAL A 232 -9.48 -12.31 6.47
C VAL A 232 -9.44 -13.82 6.60
N THR A 233 -8.78 -14.48 5.66
CA THR A 233 -8.55 -15.91 5.59
C THR A 233 -7.26 -16.23 4.88
N THR A 234 -7.04 -17.49 4.51
CA THR A 234 -5.92 -17.90 3.65
C THR A 234 -6.43 -18.67 2.45
N VAL A 235 -5.79 -18.46 1.30
CA VAL A 235 -5.97 -19.29 0.11
C VAL A 235 -4.78 -20.23 -0.06
N LYS A 236 -5.01 -21.42 -0.65
CA LYS A 236 -3.93 -22.42 -0.84
C LYS A 236 -2.80 -21.91 -1.69
N GLN A 237 -3.11 -21.12 -2.74
CA GLN A 237 -2.12 -20.64 -3.69
C GLN A 237 -2.59 -19.37 -4.41
N VAL A 238 -1.63 -18.48 -4.64
CA VAL A 238 -1.69 -17.39 -5.62
C VAL A 238 -0.56 -17.61 -6.62
N LYS A 239 -0.89 -17.56 -7.92
CA LYS A 239 0.10 -17.70 -9.01
C LYS A 239 -0.03 -16.54 -9.98
N PHE A 240 1.08 -15.89 -10.34
CA PHE A 240 1.18 -14.95 -11.44
C PHE A 240 2.53 -15.12 -12.15
N GLY A 241 2.52 -15.09 -13.49
CA GLY A 241 3.69 -15.52 -14.25
C GLY A 241 4.17 -16.92 -13.82
N PRO A 242 5.47 -17.11 -13.61
CA PRO A 242 6.04 -18.39 -13.12
C PRO A 242 5.94 -18.55 -11.60
N TYR A 243 5.62 -17.47 -10.86
CA TYR A 243 5.71 -17.44 -9.39
C TYR A 243 4.47 -18.03 -8.74
N LYS A 244 4.70 -18.85 -7.70
CA LYS A 244 3.66 -19.51 -6.92
C LYS A 244 3.90 -19.28 -5.44
N PHE A 245 2.95 -18.65 -4.78
CA PHE A 245 2.92 -18.47 -3.34
C PHE A 245 1.87 -19.38 -2.72
N ARG A 246 2.19 -19.99 -1.59
CA ARG A 246 1.31 -20.94 -0.89
C ARG A 246 0.82 -20.35 0.42
N LYS A 247 -0.41 -20.76 0.84
CA LYS A 247 -1.02 -20.31 2.08
C LYS A 247 -1.07 -18.79 2.19
N VAL A 248 -1.51 -18.11 1.14
CA VAL A 248 -1.46 -16.64 1.04
C VAL A 248 -2.61 -16.03 1.84
N PRO A 249 -2.36 -15.03 2.72
CA PRO A 249 -3.41 -14.25 3.35
C PRO A 249 -4.28 -13.57 2.31
N ALA A 250 -5.60 -13.64 2.51
CA ALA A 250 -6.58 -13.07 1.60
C ALA A 250 -7.64 -12.31 2.37
N HIS A 251 -7.88 -11.08 1.96
CA HIS A 251 -8.94 -10.23 2.46
C HIS A 251 -10.13 -10.29 1.50
N ILE A 252 -11.33 -10.38 2.05
CA ILE A 252 -12.59 -10.42 1.30
C ILE A 252 -13.49 -9.33 1.87
N PHE A 253 -14.01 -8.47 1.01
CA PHE A 253 -14.85 -7.36 1.43
C PHE A 253 -16.05 -7.15 0.50
N LYS A 254 -17.10 -6.59 1.05
CA LYS A 254 -18.26 -6.15 0.28
C LYS A 254 -17.92 -4.87 -0.46
N ASP A 255 -17.77 -4.97 -1.78
CA ASP A 255 -17.34 -3.88 -2.66
C ASP A 255 -18.51 -3.00 -3.11
N GLU A 256 -19.08 -2.25 -2.17
CA GLU A 256 -20.27 -1.40 -2.39
C GLU A 256 -20.03 -0.29 -3.42
N PHE A 257 -18.77 0.09 -3.65
CA PHE A 257 -18.40 1.18 -4.55
C PHE A 257 -17.75 0.69 -5.84
N ASN A 258 -17.71 -0.63 -6.04
CA ASN A 258 -17.09 -1.29 -7.19
C ASN A 258 -15.63 -0.83 -7.44
N VAL A 259 -14.84 -0.79 -6.37
CA VAL A 259 -13.41 -0.43 -6.42
C VAL A 259 -12.60 -1.48 -7.14
N THR A 260 -12.96 -2.75 -6.95
CA THR A 260 -12.30 -3.88 -7.62
C THR A 260 -12.76 -4.10 -9.05
N ALA A 261 -13.73 -3.29 -9.54
CA ALA A 261 -14.26 -3.34 -10.89
C ALA A 261 -14.80 -4.73 -11.31
N TYR A 262 -15.40 -5.47 -10.37
CA TYR A 262 -16.09 -6.72 -10.69
C TYR A 262 -17.29 -6.46 -11.62
N PRO A 263 -17.61 -7.28 -12.65
CA PRO A 263 -17.04 -8.61 -12.93
C PRO A 263 -15.76 -8.62 -13.80
N VAL A 264 -15.22 -7.46 -14.16
CA VAL A 264 -14.02 -7.38 -15.03
C VAL A 264 -12.77 -7.84 -14.27
N LEU A 265 -12.64 -7.41 -12.99
CA LEU A 265 -11.53 -7.76 -12.12
C LEU A 265 -12.03 -8.53 -10.90
N GLY A 266 -11.16 -9.38 -10.35
CA GLY A 266 -11.43 -10.12 -9.11
C GLY A 266 -11.00 -9.38 -7.84
N GLY A 267 -10.21 -8.32 -7.96
CA GLY A 267 -9.65 -7.60 -6.84
C GLY A 267 -8.28 -7.00 -7.13
N LEU A 268 -7.39 -7.02 -6.14
CA LEU A 268 -6.01 -6.59 -6.29
C LEU A 268 -5.01 -7.57 -5.66
N LEU A 269 -3.80 -7.59 -6.18
CA LEU A 269 -2.61 -8.15 -5.57
C LEU A 269 -1.81 -7.01 -4.98
N GLY A 270 -1.51 -7.10 -3.69
CA GLY A 270 -0.88 -6.02 -2.95
C GLY A 270 0.61 -6.20 -2.72
N ASN A 271 1.20 -5.21 -2.08
CA ASN A 271 2.65 -5.06 -1.99
C ASN A 271 3.33 -6.10 -1.08
N ASP A 272 2.62 -6.75 -0.15
CA ASP A 272 3.24 -7.85 0.60
C ASP A 272 3.57 -9.07 -0.29
N LEU A 273 3.02 -9.16 -1.51
CA LEU A 273 3.51 -10.05 -2.57
C LEU A 273 4.65 -9.43 -3.35
N PHE A 274 4.55 -8.14 -3.73
CA PHE A 274 5.49 -7.52 -4.67
C PHE A 274 6.79 -7.06 -4.03
N ARG A 275 6.83 -6.73 -2.73
CA ARG A 275 8.08 -6.45 -1.99
C ARG A 275 9.05 -7.63 -1.95
N ARG A 276 8.61 -8.81 -2.37
CA ARG A 276 9.42 -10.04 -2.52
C ARG A 276 10.22 -10.07 -3.82
N PHE A 277 10.15 -8.97 -4.58
CA PHE A 277 10.84 -8.77 -5.84
C PHE A 277 11.50 -7.41 -5.87
N ASN A 278 12.63 -7.31 -6.56
CA ASN A 278 13.07 -6.04 -7.10
C ASN A 278 12.30 -5.80 -8.40
N VAL A 279 11.68 -4.63 -8.52
CA VAL A 279 10.63 -4.35 -9.52
C VAL A 279 11.13 -3.29 -10.50
N VAL A 280 10.92 -3.50 -11.80
CA VAL A 280 11.08 -2.44 -12.81
C VAL A 280 9.70 -2.19 -13.43
N LEU A 281 9.22 -0.96 -13.29
CA LEU A 281 7.97 -0.47 -13.86
C LEU A 281 8.27 0.30 -15.15
N ASN A 282 7.78 -0.17 -16.28
CA ASN A 282 7.91 0.49 -17.59
C ASN A 282 6.52 0.64 -18.20
N TYR A 283 5.87 1.76 -17.89
CA TYR A 283 4.49 2.00 -18.33
C TYR A 283 4.39 2.23 -19.82
N SER A 284 5.39 2.85 -20.47
CA SER A 284 5.34 3.11 -21.90
C SER A 284 5.34 1.82 -22.71
N LYS A 285 6.09 0.81 -22.29
CA LYS A 285 6.10 -0.52 -22.91
C LYS A 285 5.08 -1.48 -22.34
N LYS A 286 4.30 -1.05 -21.34
CA LYS A 286 3.37 -1.91 -20.58
C LYS A 286 4.07 -3.17 -20.05
N GLU A 287 5.22 -2.98 -19.44
CA GLU A 287 6.07 -4.03 -18.93
C GLU A 287 6.34 -3.84 -17.43
N ILE A 288 6.25 -4.93 -16.67
CA ILE A 288 6.68 -4.99 -15.28
C ILE A 288 7.65 -6.17 -15.16
N HIS A 289 8.91 -5.88 -14.84
CA HIS A 289 9.89 -6.90 -14.60
C HIS A 289 10.01 -7.18 -13.10
N LEU A 290 9.93 -8.47 -12.73
CA LEU A 290 10.01 -8.96 -11.37
C LEU A 290 11.24 -9.85 -11.22
N LEU A 291 12.18 -9.45 -10.39
CA LEU A 291 13.35 -10.24 -10.00
C LEU A 291 13.19 -10.67 -8.54
N PRO A 292 13.05 -11.98 -8.21
CA PRO A 292 13.02 -12.43 -6.82
C PRO A 292 14.21 -11.89 -6.03
N ASN A 293 13.92 -11.33 -4.86
CA ASN A 293 14.92 -10.74 -3.97
C ASN A 293 15.10 -11.57 -2.69
N THR A 294 15.85 -11.08 -1.70
CA THR A 294 16.12 -11.78 -0.43
C THR A 294 14.85 -12.07 0.37
N HIS A 295 13.77 -11.28 0.18
CA HIS A 295 12.48 -11.44 0.84
C HIS A 295 11.56 -12.46 0.16
N PHE A 296 11.94 -13.04 -0.99
CA PHE A 296 11.08 -13.89 -1.81
C PHE A 296 10.46 -15.07 -1.04
N ASN A 297 11.26 -15.70 -0.17
CA ASN A 297 10.84 -16.87 0.61
C ASN A 297 10.41 -16.54 2.05
N GLU A 298 10.27 -15.26 2.40
CA GLU A 298 9.78 -14.89 3.73
C GLU A 298 8.39 -15.47 3.99
N ALA A 299 8.13 -15.85 5.23
CA ALA A 299 6.80 -16.26 5.66
C ALA A 299 5.81 -15.08 5.53
N PHE A 300 4.55 -15.40 5.23
CA PHE A 300 3.49 -14.41 5.33
C PHE A 300 3.12 -14.17 6.80
N ASP A 301 2.62 -12.98 7.08
CA ASP A 301 2.02 -12.69 8.38
C ASP A 301 0.62 -13.31 8.46
N TYR A 302 0.45 -14.24 9.41
CA TYR A 302 -0.83 -14.85 9.74
C TYR A 302 -1.35 -14.41 11.10
N SER A 303 -0.71 -13.43 11.72
CA SER A 303 -1.07 -12.96 13.05
C SER A 303 -2.44 -12.29 13.05
N TYR A 304 -3.14 -12.46 14.16
CA TYR A 304 -4.44 -11.87 14.37
C TYR A 304 -4.62 -11.49 15.84
N THR A 305 -4.86 -10.22 16.05
CA THR A 305 -5.18 -9.66 17.35
C THR A 305 -6.62 -9.15 17.43
N GLY A 306 -7.18 -8.72 16.31
CA GLY A 306 -8.48 -8.05 16.23
C GLY A 306 -8.47 -6.66 16.87
N MET A 307 -7.31 -6.04 16.96
CA MET A 307 -7.10 -4.71 17.52
C MET A 307 -6.54 -3.79 16.45
N GLY A 308 -7.16 -2.65 16.24
CA GLY A 308 -6.65 -1.55 15.43
C GLY A 308 -5.93 -0.54 16.31
N ILE A 309 -4.66 -0.25 16.02
CA ILE A 309 -3.88 0.76 16.73
C ILE A 309 -3.51 1.91 15.78
N TYR A 310 -3.63 3.14 16.27
CA TYR A 310 -3.45 4.37 15.52
C TYR A 310 -2.56 5.34 16.28
N PHE A 311 -1.77 6.12 15.57
CA PHE A 311 -0.96 7.18 16.17
C PHE A 311 -1.72 8.49 16.09
N ILE A 312 -2.29 8.93 17.21
CA ILE A 312 -3.16 10.10 17.31
C ILE A 312 -2.59 11.07 18.33
N ASN A 313 -2.35 12.30 17.93
CA ASN A 313 -1.86 13.38 18.80
C ASN A 313 -0.62 13.01 19.64
N GLY A 314 0.30 12.22 19.06
CA GLY A 314 1.54 11.82 19.72
C GLY A 314 1.44 10.53 20.55
N ASP A 315 0.26 9.93 20.66
CA ASP A 315 0.00 8.70 21.41
C ASP A 315 -0.43 7.54 20.50
N ILE A 316 -0.14 6.30 20.88
CA ILE A 316 -0.66 5.11 20.23
C ILE A 316 -1.94 4.68 20.95
N ILE A 317 -3.07 4.84 20.25
CA ILE A 317 -4.42 4.58 20.77
C ILE A 317 -5.01 3.35 20.12
N VAL A 318 -5.74 2.55 20.92
CA VAL A 318 -6.60 1.48 20.42
C VAL A 318 -7.90 2.12 19.93
N GLU A 319 -8.11 2.13 18.63
CA GLU A 319 -9.29 2.71 17.98
C GLU A 319 -10.37 1.67 17.65
N ASP A 320 -9.95 0.42 17.50
CA ASP A 320 -10.83 -0.66 17.12
C ASP A 320 -10.51 -1.94 17.91
N VAL A 321 -11.56 -2.59 18.42
CA VAL A 321 -11.49 -3.93 19.02
C VAL A 321 -12.64 -4.74 18.47
N LEU A 322 -12.32 -5.80 17.72
CA LEU A 322 -13.31 -6.65 17.09
C LEU A 322 -13.90 -7.66 18.08
N ALA A 323 -15.22 -7.83 18.04
CA ALA A 323 -15.92 -8.77 18.89
C ALA A 323 -15.40 -10.22 18.72
N GLY A 324 -15.24 -10.94 19.82
CA GLY A 324 -14.69 -12.30 19.86
C GLY A 324 -13.19 -12.40 19.58
N SER A 325 -12.50 -11.28 19.40
CA SER A 325 -11.07 -11.23 19.08
C SER A 325 -10.18 -11.56 20.28
N PRO A 326 -8.89 -11.89 20.03
CA PRO A 326 -7.91 -12.03 21.09
C PRO A 326 -7.76 -10.77 21.96
N ALA A 327 -7.87 -9.58 21.38
CA ALA A 327 -7.79 -8.32 22.09
C ALA A 327 -8.97 -8.12 23.04
N GLU A 328 -10.20 -8.35 22.56
CA GLU A 328 -11.40 -8.30 23.42
C GLU A 328 -11.31 -9.32 24.56
N GLN A 329 -10.95 -10.58 24.26
CA GLN A 329 -10.78 -11.63 25.26
C GLN A 329 -9.70 -11.32 26.30
N ALA A 330 -8.68 -10.55 25.94
CA ALA A 330 -7.66 -10.08 26.85
C ALA A 330 -8.10 -8.85 27.68
N GLY A 331 -9.26 -8.26 27.39
CA GLY A 331 -9.80 -7.11 28.09
C GLY A 331 -9.29 -5.76 27.57
N ILE A 332 -8.73 -5.71 26.35
CA ILE A 332 -8.39 -4.46 25.68
C ILE A 332 -9.68 -3.76 25.25
N LYS A 333 -9.69 -2.44 25.33
CA LYS A 333 -10.85 -1.60 25.00
C LYS A 333 -10.44 -0.47 24.05
N VAL A 334 -11.39 -0.01 23.26
CA VAL A 334 -11.27 1.23 22.50
C VAL A 334 -10.98 2.39 23.47
N GLY A 335 -10.04 3.27 23.10
CA GLY A 335 -9.55 4.36 23.92
C GLY A 335 -8.35 4.01 24.80
N ASP A 336 -7.94 2.75 24.91
CA ASP A 336 -6.70 2.38 25.62
C ASP A 336 -5.49 3.03 24.94
N ARG A 337 -4.65 3.75 25.69
CA ARG A 337 -3.38 4.29 25.23
C ARG A 337 -2.26 3.30 25.51
N ILE A 338 -1.59 2.83 24.46
CA ILE A 338 -0.50 1.86 24.59
C ILE A 338 0.80 2.61 24.89
N LEU A 339 1.37 2.38 26.06
CA LEU A 339 2.69 2.90 26.44
C LEU A 339 3.83 2.01 26.01
N ALA A 340 3.62 0.70 26.10
CA ALA A 340 4.63 -0.28 25.73
C ALA A 340 4.03 -1.60 25.30
N ILE A 341 4.74 -2.31 24.44
CA ILE A 341 4.54 -3.74 24.17
C ILE A 341 5.81 -4.49 24.56
N ASN A 342 5.70 -5.41 25.52
CA ASN A 342 6.80 -6.05 26.23
C ASN A 342 7.70 -5.00 26.91
N LYS A 343 8.99 -4.94 26.53
CA LYS A 343 9.96 -3.95 27.04
C LYS A 343 10.20 -2.80 26.06
N ASN A 344 9.40 -2.67 25.01
CA ASN A 344 9.54 -1.62 24.01
C ASN A 344 8.66 -0.43 24.38
N PHE A 345 9.28 0.69 24.77
CA PHE A 345 8.67 1.98 25.14
C PHE A 345 8.94 3.08 24.11
N THR A 346 9.26 2.73 22.86
CA THR A 346 9.71 3.73 21.87
C THR A 346 8.59 4.62 21.34
N ASN A 347 7.33 4.35 21.68
CA ASN A 347 6.14 5.03 21.12
C ASN A 347 6.16 5.03 19.57
N ASN A 348 6.68 3.98 18.99
CA ASN A 348 6.78 3.80 17.53
C ASN A 348 5.76 2.77 17.07
N ILE A 349 4.71 3.24 16.40
CA ILE A 349 3.61 2.38 15.96
C ILE A 349 4.08 1.28 14.98
N GLN A 350 5.07 1.54 14.11
CA GLN A 350 5.60 0.53 13.20
C GLN A 350 6.32 -0.58 14.00
N ALA A 351 7.09 -0.21 15.01
CA ALA A 351 7.72 -1.19 15.92
C ALA A 351 6.68 -2.01 16.67
N TYR A 352 5.58 -1.38 17.11
CA TYR A 352 4.49 -2.07 17.80
C TYR A 352 3.74 -3.01 16.86
N LYS A 353 3.43 -2.58 15.64
CA LYS A 353 2.83 -3.44 14.61
C LYS A 353 3.71 -4.67 14.31
N ASN A 354 5.02 -4.49 14.22
CA ASN A 354 5.95 -5.61 14.02
C ASN A 354 5.93 -6.62 15.19
N LEU A 355 5.82 -6.15 16.44
CA LEU A 355 5.67 -7.05 17.60
C LEU A 355 4.36 -7.82 17.56
N LEU A 356 3.28 -7.20 17.07
CA LEU A 356 1.97 -7.83 16.90
C LEU A 356 1.90 -8.86 15.77
N GLN A 357 2.93 -8.95 14.92
CA GLN A 357 3.00 -9.89 13.78
C GLN A 357 3.54 -11.27 14.15
N THR A 358 3.89 -11.54 15.39
CA THR A 358 4.45 -12.83 15.81
C THR A 358 3.36 -13.78 16.31
N THR A 359 2.85 -14.64 15.43
CA THR A 359 1.83 -15.64 15.76
C THR A 359 2.25 -16.55 16.92
N GLY A 360 1.33 -16.78 17.85
CA GLY A 360 1.54 -17.64 19.02
C GLY A 360 2.25 -16.96 20.19
N SER A 361 2.79 -15.76 19.99
CA SER A 361 3.45 -15.00 21.06
C SER A 361 2.45 -14.55 22.13
N LYS A 362 2.93 -14.45 23.38
CA LYS A 362 2.26 -13.72 24.46
C LYS A 362 2.94 -12.37 24.58
N LEU A 363 2.18 -11.30 24.42
CA LEU A 363 2.65 -9.93 24.49
C LEU A 363 2.10 -9.28 25.75
N ASN A 364 2.96 -8.64 26.53
CA ASN A 364 2.55 -7.83 27.67
C ASN A 364 2.42 -6.37 27.22
N LEU A 365 1.21 -5.87 27.20
CA LEU A 365 0.90 -4.49 26.88
C LEU A 365 0.79 -3.69 28.17
N VAL A 366 1.54 -2.60 28.26
CA VAL A 366 1.33 -1.58 29.28
C VAL A 366 0.48 -0.49 28.65
N ILE A 367 -0.71 -0.28 29.20
CA ILE A 367 -1.69 0.68 28.69
C ILE A 367 -2.06 1.70 29.78
N ILE A 368 -2.58 2.84 29.35
CA ILE A 368 -3.31 3.77 30.24
C ILE A 368 -4.79 3.69 29.88
N ARG A 369 -5.61 3.45 30.87
CA ARG A 369 -7.08 3.50 30.82
C ARG A 369 -7.59 4.33 31.99
N ASP A 370 -8.43 5.32 31.70
CA ASP A 370 -9.00 6.24 32.72
C ASP A 370 -7.90 6.89 33.61
N GLY A 371 -6.76 7.21 32.96
CA GLY A 371 -5.61 7.82 33.67
C GLY A 371 -4.74 6.83 34.47
N LEU A 372 -5.12 5.57 34.57
CA LEU A 372 -4.41 4.55 35.38
C LEU A 372 -3.63 3.57 34.49
N PRO A 373 -2.39 3.19 34.85
CA PRO A 373 -1.62 2.19 34.16
C PRO A 373 -2.15 0.78 34.47
N LEU A 374 -2.31 -0.01 33.41
CA LEU A 374 -2.71 -1.42 33.47
C LEU A 374 -1.76 -2.26 32.63
N THR A 375 -1.52 -3.49 33.06
CA THR A 375 -0.78 -4.48 32.26
C THR A 375 -1.73 -5.56 31.80
N ILE A 376 -1.80 -5.75 30.49
CA ILE A 376 -2.66 -6.74 29.83
C ILE A 376 -1.79 -7.72 29.06
N THR A 377 -2.05 -9.02 29.22
CA THR A 377 -1.39 -10.05 28.42
C THR A 377 -2.27 -10.43 27.24
N LEU A 378 -1.80 -10.17 26.03
CA LEU A 378 -2.44 -10.51 24.76
C LEU A 378 -1.75 -11.73 24.14
N LYS A 379 -2.53 -12.72 23.70
CA LYS A 379 -2.01 -13.85 22.91
C LYS A 379 -2.35 -13.61 21.43
N VAL A 380 -1.33 -13.46 20.61
CA VAL A 380 -1.50 -13.35 19.14
C VAL A 380 -1.93 -14.70 18.58
N LYS A 381 -3.08 -14.77 17.95
CA LYS A 381 -3.59 -16.00 17.29
C LYS A 381 -3.22 -16.01 15.80
N SER A 382 -3.39 -17.15 15.15
CA SER A 382 -3.26 -17.29 13.71
C SER A 382 -4.63 -17.24 13.03
N ILE A 383 -4.68 -16.68 11.82
CA ILE A 383 -5.83 -16.79 10.90
C ILE A 383 -5.87 -18.15 10.17
N LEU A 384 -4.80 -18.94 10.23
CA LEU A 384 -4.73 -20.30 9.68
C LEU A 384 -5.63 -21.28 10.43
#